data_359264d8694d60fa83131efdcd693c21
#
_entry.id   359264d8694d60fa83131efdcd693c21
#
_cell.length_a   1.000
_cell.length_b   1.000
_cell.length_c   1.000
_cell.angle_alpha   90.00
_cell.angle_beta   90.00
_cell.angle_gamma   90.00
#
_symmetry.space_group_name_H-M   'P 1'
#
loop_
_entity.id
_entity.type
_entity.pdbx_description
1 polymer ?
#
loop_
_entity_poly.entity_id
_entity_poly.type
_entity_poly.pdbx_seq_one_letter_code
_entity_poly.pdbx_strand_id
1 'polypeptide(L)'
;MEKNEKRRKGKMGSQSAQQKKGIIYAAGAYTMWGILPIYWKWVEEVPADEILAHRIVWAFVFMLLVLGVTKRFRQFIGEFVNLFKRPKLLMSLTIASVLISGNWFVYIWAVNHNHVIEASLGYYINPLISILLGTVVLKEKLNFWQYVAVGLAGIGVIILTVRFGSIPWVSLSLAFSFGLYGLTKKLLNYDATIGLTMETMLVTPFAIIYLVMTGAHGFGSFGSISMSSTLLLIGAGIVTALPLFYFAKGAQLIPLYMVGFLQYIAPTISLILGVFVFGEHFTSTHMMAFFCIWVALFVFSIAKTKFLVQKQPKFIKNKSAKVS
;
A
#
# COMPACT_ATOMS: atom_id res chain seq x y z
N MET A 1 -25.03 36.45 7.57
CA MET A 1 -24.00 36.13 6.55
C MET A 1 -22.66 35.70 7.20
N GLU A 2 -22.13 36.45 8.11
CA GLU A 2 -20.82 36.27 8.77
C GLU A 2 -20.67 34.93 9.51
N LYS A 3 -21.71 34.42 10.19
CA LYS A 3 -21.72 33.12 10.91
C LYS A 3 -21.59 31.91 9.96
N ASN A 4 -22.12 32.02 8.73
CA ASN A 4 -22.00 30.98 7.70
C ASN A 4 -20.62 31.00 7.06
N GLU A 5 -19.99 32.14 6.91
CA GLU A 5 -18.65 32.30 6.37
C GLU A 5 -17.58 31.78 7.35
N LYS A 6 -17.71 32.06 8.65
CA LYS A 6 -16.87 31.50 9.71
C LYS A 6 -16.99 29.96 9.79
N ARG A 7 -18.22 29.43 9.65
CA ARG A 7 -18.42 27.94 9.58
C ARG A 7 -17.78 27.31 8.32
N ARG A 8 -17.88 27.97 7.15
CA ARG A 8 -17.21 27.49 5.92
C ARG A 8 -15.69 27.52 6.05
N LYS A 9 -15.10 28.61 6.55
CA LYS A 9 -13.64 28.72 6.79
C LYS A 9 -13.16 27.67 7.80
N GLY A 10 -13.88 27.43 8.89
CA GLY A 10 -13.57 26.39 9.86
C GLY A 10 -13.62 24.97 9.28
N LYS A 11 -14.63 24.63 8.46
CA LYS A 11 -14.72 23.34 7.76
C LYS A 11 -13.59 23.16 6.74
N MET A 12 -13.26 24.19 5.96
CA MET A 12 -12.16 24.14 4.99
C MET A 12 -10.80 23.96 5.69
N GLY A 13 -10.56 24.63 6.81
CA GLY A 13 -9.36 24.45 7.61
C GLY A 13 -9.22 23.03 8.19
N SER A 14 -10.33 22.47 8.69
CA SER A 14 -10.37 21.11 9.21
C SER A 14 -10.12 20.06 8.12
N GLN A 15 -10.73 20.20 6.94
CA GLN A 15 -10.51 19.31 5.80
C GLN A 15 -9.06 19.36 5.30
N SER A 16 -8.47 20.55 5.21
CA SER A 16 -7.06 20.71 4.83
C SER A 16 -6.12 20.03 5.84
N ALA A 17 -6.40 20.16 7.13
CA ALA A 17 -5.60 19.51 8.18
C ALA A 17 -5.71 17.97 8.13
N GLN A 18 -6.91 17.43 7.90
CA GLN A 18 -7.11 15.98 7.73
C GLN A 18 -6.40 15.45 6.49
N GLN A 19 -6.48 16.19 5.36
CA GLN A 19 -5.78 15.80 4.15
C GLN A 19 -4.26 15.77 4.33
N LYS A 20 -3.69 16.78 5.00
CA LYS A 20 -2.24 16.78 5.34
C LYS A 20 -1.85 15.58 6.19
N LYS A 21 -2.63 15.25 7.21
CA LYS A 21 -2.39 14.03 8.02
C LYS A 21 -2.44 12.77 7.17
N GLY A 22 -3.42 12.64 6.27
CA GLY A 22 -3.54 11.51 5.36
C GLY A 22 -2.34 11.35 4.42
N ILE A 23 -1.82 12.47 3.89
CA ILE A 23 -0.59 12.48 3.08
C ILE A 23 0.60 11.99 3.89
N ILE A 24 0.77 12.50 5.13
CA ILE A 24 1.88 12.09 6.01
C ILE A 24 1.80 10.59 6.33
N TYR A 25 0.61 10.08 6.64
CA TYR A 25 0.43 8.65 6.89
C TYR A 25 0.74 7.80 5.65
N ALA A 26 0.20 8.14 4.48
CA ALA A 26 0.46 7.40 3.27
C ALA A 26 1.93 7.48 2.83
N ALA A 27 2.53 8.67 2.84
CA ALA A 27 3.96 8.84 2.52
C ALA A 27 4.85 8.05 3.50
N GLY A 28 4.55 8.11 4.81
CA GLY A 28 5.26 7.33 5.82
C GLY A 28 5.17 5.82 5.58
N ALA A 29 3.99 5.30 5.21
CA ALA A 29 3.81 3.89 4.86
C ALA A 29 4.71 3.49 3.68
N TYR A 30 4.69 4.27 2.59
CA TYR A 30 5.47 3.96 1.39
C TYR A 30 6.98 4.17 1.57
N THR A 31 7.38 5.11 2.43
CA THR A 31 8.80 5.26 2.84
C THR A 31 9.27 4.02 3.60
N MET A 32 8.48 3.55 4.58
CA MET A 32 8.79 2.32 5.29
C MET A 32 8.90 1.13 4.34
N TRP A 33 7.92 0.93 3.43
CA TRP A 33 7.99 -0.15 2.43
C TRP A 33 9.19 -0.01 1.48
N GLY A 34 9.57 1.21 1.12
CA GLY A 34 10.75 1.46 0.27
C GLY A 34 12.08 1.05 0.93
N ILE A 35 12.16 1.12 2.26
CA ILE A 35 13.36 0.75 3.04
C ILE A 35 13.38 -0.74 3.39
N LEU A 36 12.23 -1.43 3.37
CA LEU A 36 12.12 -2.83 3.76
C LEU A 36 13.06 -3.81 3.04
N PRO A 37 13.52 -3.60 1.79
CA PRO A 37 14.51 -4.48 1.17
C PRO A 37 15.76 -4.69 2.03
N ILE A 38 16.19 -3.67 2.79
CA ILE A 38 17.32 -3.80 3.73
C ILE A 38 16.99 -4.83 4.82
N TYR A 39 15.77 -4.76 5.37
CA TYR A 39 15.34 -5.70 6.41
C TYR A 39 15.27 -7.14 5.89
N TRP A 40 14.72 -7.33 4.69
CA TRP A 40 14.60 -8.67 4.09
C TRP A 40 15.96 -9.27 3.74
N LYS A 41 16.94 -8.44 3.40
CA LYS A 41 18.32 -8.88 3.19
C LYS A 41 18.96 -9.46 4.44
N TRP A 42 18.59 -8.96 5.62
CA TRP A 42 19.09 -9.50 6.89
C TRP A 42 18.51 -10.86 7.28
N VAL A 43 17.42 -11.28 6.66
CA VAL A 43 16.77 -12.60 6.89
C VAL A 43 16.78 -13.47 5.63
N GLU A 44 17.68 -13.22 4.69
CA GLU A 44 17.76 -13.96 3.41
C GLU A 44 18.07 -15.47 3.58
N GLU A 45 18.59 -15.87 4.73
CA GLU A 45 18.86 -17.26 5.08
C GLU A 45 17.57 -18.07 5.35
N VAL A 46 16.44 -17.40 5.62
CA VAL A 46 15.16 -18.01 5.95
C VAL A 46 14.32 -18.14 4.68
N PRO A 47 13.66 -19.30 4.43
CA PRO A 47 12.75 -19.46 3.31
C PRO A 47 11.65 -18.39 3.29
N ALA A 48 11.34 -17.88 2.10
CA ALA A 48 10.43 -16.74 1.93
C ALA A 48 9.01 -17.01 2.44
N ASP A 49 8.52 -18.23 2.30
CA ASP A 49 7.22 -18.69 2.79
C ASP A 49 7.18 -18.75 4.33
N GLU A 50 8.27 -19.14 4.98
CA GLU A 50 8.40 -19.11 6.43
C GLU A 50 8.46 -17.66 6.95
N ILE A 51 9.22 -16.77 6.27
CA ILE A 51 9.20 -15.33 6.56
C ILE A 51 7.77 -14.80 6.49
N LEU A 52 6.99 -15.18 5.46
CA LEU A 52 5.60 -14.75 5.33
C LEU A 52 4.74 -15.21 6.52
N ALA A 53 4.85 -16.46 6.90
CA ALA A 53 4.07 -16.99 7.99
C ALA A 53 4.39 -16.27 9.32
N HIS A 54 5.68 -16.05 9.60
CA HIS A 54 6.12 -15.28 10.77
C HIS A 54 5.63 -13.82 10.71
N ARG A 55 5.70 -13.17 9.56
CA ARG A 55 5.16 -11.80 9.37
C ARG A 55 3.70 -11.70 9.78
N ILE A 56 2.87 -12.67 9.39
CA ILE A 56 1.43 -12.69 9.71
C ILE A 56 1.23 -12.90 11.22
N VAL A 57 1.83 -13.92 11.79
CA VAL A 57 1.68 -14.25 13.22
C VAL A 57 2.14 -13.09 14.11
N TRP A 58 3.36 -12.60 13.87
CA TRP A 58 3.93 -11.52 14.69
C TRP A 58 3.27 -10.17 14.43
N ALA A 59 2.70 -9.94 13.24
CA ALA A 59 1.88 -8.75 13.00
C ALA A 59 0.60 -8.79 13.83
N PHE A 60 -0.06 -9.94 13.95
CA PHE A 60 -1.22 -10.10 14.83
C PHE A 60 -0.85 -9.88 16.31
N VAL A 61 0.24 -10.50 16.79
CA VAL A 61 0.74 -10.28 18.14
C VAL A 61 1.06 -8.81 18.38
N PHE A 62 1.74 -8.14 17.48
CA PHE A 62 2.03 -6.71 17.56
C PHE A 62 0.74 -5.87 17.63
N MET A 63 -0.26 -6.18 16.81
CA MET A 63 -1.53 -5.46 16.84
C MET A 63 -2.30 -5.68 18.15
N LEU A 64 -2.21 -6.86 18.76
CA LEU A 64 -2.76 -7.11 20.10
C LEU A 64 -2.04 -6.26 21.17
N LEU A 65 -0.72 -6.13 21.09
CA LEU A 65 0.05 -5.25 21.97
C LEU A 65 -0.37 -3.78 21.79
N VAL A 66 -0.55 -3.33 20.55
CA VAL A 66 -1.04 -1.96 20.23
C VAL A 66 -2.42 -1.73 20.85
N LEU A 67 -3.33 -2.71 20.77
CA LEU A 67 -4.65 -2.63 21.43
C LEU A 67 -4.54 -2.54 22.95
N GLY A 68 -3.63 -3.30 23.54
CA GLY A 68 -3.36 -3.27 25.00
C GLY A 68 -2.84 -1.91 25.45
N VAL A 69 -1.77 -1.40 24.81
CA VAL A 69 -1.14 -0.11 25.12
C VAL A 69 -2.12 1.06 24.91
N THR A 70 -2.93 1.00 23.86
CA THR A 70 -3.93 2.04 23.58
C THR A 70 -5.22 1.88 24.40
N LYS A 71 -5.28 0.88 25.29
CA LYS A 71 -6.47 0.54 26.13
C LYS A 71 -7.74 0.28 25.31
N ARG A 72 -7.60 -0.22 24.07
CA ARG A 72 -8.70 -0.44 23.12
C ARG A 72 -9.12 -1.90 23.00
N PHE A 73 -8.56 -2.78 23.84
CA PHE A 73 -8.83 -4.22 23.78
C PHE A 73 -10.32 -4.54 24.02
N ARG A 74 -10.96 -3.85 24.99
CA ARG A 74 -12.40 -3.99 25.25
C ARG A 74 -13.25 -3.57 24.04
N GLN A 75 -12.84 -2.51 23.34
CA GLN A 75 -13.52 -2.07 22.14
C GLN A 75 -13.36 -3.12 21.02
N PHE A 76 -12.16 -3.68 20.84
CA PHE A 76 -11.91 -4.75 19.87
C PHE A 76 -12.81 -5.96 20.12
N ILE A 77 -12.90 -6.46 21.35
CA ILE A 77 -13.78 -7.59 21.68
C ILE A 77 -15.25 -7.26 21.36
N GLY A 78 -15.72 -6.08 21.74
CA GLY A 78 -17.10 -5.64 21.44
C GLY A 78 -17.38 -5.58 19.93
N GLU A 79 -16.44 -5.04 19.14
CA GLU A 79 -16.57 -4.99 17.69
C GLU A 79 -16.46 -6.38 17.04
N PHE A 80 -15.62 -7.27 17.57
CA PHE A 80 -15.49 -8.65 17.10
C PHE A 80 -16.80 -9.43 17.31
N VAL A 81 -17.41 -9.36 18.49
CA VAL A 81 -18.71 -10.00 18.76
C VAL A 81 -19.81 -9.44 17.86
N ASN A 82 -19.79 -8.12 17.62
CA ASN A 82 -20.76 -7.47 16.76
C ASN A 82 -20.50 -7.68 15.26
N LEU A 83 -19.32 -8.15 14.88
CA LEU A 83 -18.94 -8.39 13.48
C LEU A 83 -19.89 -9.38 12.82
N PHE A 84 -20.26 -10.47 13.51
CA PHE A 84 -21.18 -11.49 13.01
C PHE A 84 -22.60 -10.97 12.79
N LYS A 85 -22.97 -9.88 13.45
CA LYS A 85 -24.25 -9.17 13.24
C LYS A 85 -24.22 -8.19 12.07
N ARG A 86 -23.02 -7.93 11.49
CA ARG A 86 -22.79 -6.98 10.39
C ARG A 86 -22.17 -7.68 9.18
N PRO A 87 -22.95 -8.47 8.41
CA PRO A 87 -22.42 -9.33 7.35
C PRO A 87 -21.66 -8.55 6.26
N LYS A 88 -22.07 -7.32 5.95
CA LYS A 88 -21.35 -6.47 4.99
C LYS A 88 -19.95 -6.10 5.49
N LEU A 89 -19.80 -5.80 6.77
CA LEU A 89 -18.49 -5.48 7.38
C LEU A 89 -17.62 -6.73 7.43
N LEU A 90 -18.16 -7.86 7.87
CA LEU A 90 -17.45 -9.14 7.88
C LEU A 90 -16.95 -9.50 6.47
N MET A 91 -17.82 -9.44 5.46
CA MET A 91 -17.44 -9.71 4.07
C MET A 91 -16.32 -8.77 3.59
N SER A 92 -16.41 -7.48 3.89
CA SER A 92 -15.40 -6.51 3.46
C SER A 92 -14.05 -6.73 4.15
N LEU A 93 -14.04 -7.08 5.44
CA LEU A 93 -12.80 -7.42 6.16
C LEU A 93 -12.21 -8.73 5.63
N THR A 94 -13.04 -9.74 5.36
CA THR A 94 -12.59 -11.01 4.74
C THR A 94 -12.01 -10.76 3.36
N ILE A 95 -12.66 -9.94 2.53
CA ILE A 95 -12.12 -9.55 1.21
C ILE A 95 -10.77 -8.85 1.36
N ALA A 96 -10.65 -7.90 2.29
CA ALA A 96 -9.38 -7.22 2.54
C ALA A 96 -8.28 -8.20 2.96
N SER A 97 -8.58 -9.13 3.87
CA SER A 97 -7.65 -10.16 4.34
C SER A 97 -7.21 -11.09 3.21
N VAL A 98 -8.15 -11.55 2.38
CA VAL A 98 -7.86 -12.41 1.23
C VAL A 98 -7.03 -11.68 0.18
N LEU A 99 -7.38 -10.42 -0.13
CA LEU A 99 -6.63 -9.62 -1.12
C LEU A 99 -5.20 -9.39 -0.70
N ILE A 100 -4.95 -9.02 0.57
CA ILE A 100 -3.59 -8.74 1.02
C ILE A 100 -2.77 -10.03 1.20
N SER A 101 -3.38 -11.10 1.70
CA SER A 101 -2.70 -12.39 1.84
C SER A 101 -2.43 -13.04 0.50
N GLY A 102 -3.38 -12.99 -0.43
CA GLY A 102 -3.19 -13.44 -1.81
C GLY A 102 -2.11 -12.64 -2.53
N ASN A 103 -2.06 -11.31 -2.32
CA ASN A 103 -0.99 -10.46 -2.83
C ASN A 103 0.38 -10.95 -2.34
N TRP A 104 0.53 -11.19 -1.05
CA TRP A 104 1.78 -11.68 -0.48
C TRP A 104 2.13 -13.09 -0.96
N PHE A 105 1.14 -13.98 -1.08
CA PHE A 105 1.33 -15.31 -1.62
C PHE A 105 1.84 -15.27 -3.07
N VAL A 106 1.20 -14.49 -3.94
CA VAL A 106 1.65 -14.31 -5.34
C VAL A 106 3.06 -13.73 -5.40
N TYR A 107 3.39 -12.77 -4.53
CA TYR A 107 4.74 -12.22 -4.45
C TYR A 107 5.78 -13.29 -4.12
N ILE A 108 5.54 -14.08 -3.09
CA ILE A 108 6.47 -15.14 -2.67
C ILE A 108 6.55 -16.22 -3.73
N TRP A 109 5.41 -16.65 -4.28
CA TRP A 109 5.40 -17.59 -5.38
C TRP A 109 6.28 -17.09 -6.54
N ALA A 110 6.15 -15.82 -6.90
CA ALA A 110 6.95 -15.21 -7.97
C ALA A 110 8.45 -15.21 -7.66
N VAL A 111 8.84 -14.92 -6.42
CA VAL A 111 10.26 -14.97 -5.99
C VAL A 111 10.81 -16.37 -6.11
N ASN A 112 10.07 -17.39 -5.65
CA ASN A 112 10.51 -18.79 -5.64
C ASN A 112 10.52 -19.44 -7.05
N HIS A 113 9.78 -18.86 -8.03
CA HIS A 113 9.69 -19.37 -9.40
C HIS A 113 10.41 -18.49 -10.43
N ASN A 114 11.37 -17.67 -10.01
CA ASN A 114 12.16 -16.80 -10.87
C ASN A 114 11.36 -15.73 -11.65
N HIS A 115 10.21 -15.32 -11.12
CA HIS A 115 9.37 -14.21 -11.65
C HIS A 115 9.59 -12.87 -10.91
N VAL A 116 10.80 -12.66 -10.36
CA VAL A 116 11.12 -11.47 -9.54
C VAL A 116 10.97 -10.17 -10.34
N ILE A 117 11.36 -10.18 -11.63
CA ILE A 117 11.22 -9.03 -12.52
C ILE A 117 9.74 -8.67 -12.71
N GLU A 118 8.86 -9.66 -12.90
CA GLU A 118 7.41 -9.44 -13.00
C GLU A 118 6.85 -8.89 -11.69
N ALA A 119 7.26 -9.42 -10.54
CA ALA A 119 6.83 -8.91 -9.25
C ALA A 119 7.23 -7.44 -9.07
N SER A 120 8.46 -7.08 -9.46
CA SER A 120 8.95 -5.70 -9.42
C SER A 120 8.13 -4.78 -10.33
N LEU A 121 7.81 -5.21 -11.55
CA LEU A 121 6.96 -4.46 -12.47
C LEU A 121 5.56 -4.19 -11.87
N GLY A 122 5.03 -5.13 -11.08
CA GLY A 122 3.76 -4.97 -10.36
C GLY A 122 3.74 -3.73 -9.46
N TYR A 123 4.86 -3.41 -8.81
CA TYR A 123 4.97 -2.22 -7.97
C TYR A 123 4.89 -0.90 -8.74
N TYR A 124 5.24 -0.91 -10.04
CA TYR A 124 5.11 0.27 -10.91
C TYR A 124 3.72 0.37 -11.53
N ILE A 125 3.05 -0.75 -11.78
CA ILE A 125 1.66 -0.79 -12.29
C ILE A 125 0.66 -0.44 -11.19
N ASN A 126 0.89 -0.88 -9.96
CA ASN A 126 0.00 -0.72 -8.82
C ASN A 126 -0.50 0.72 -8.57
N PRO A 127 0.34 1.77 -8.61
CA PRO A 127 -0.12 3.15 -8.50
C PRO A 127 -1.16 3.53 -9.56
N LEU A 128 -0.98 3.09 -10.80
CA LEU A 128 -1.92 3.37 -11.89
C LEU A 128 -3.26 2.67 -11.66
N ILE A 129 -3.25 1.41 -11.20
CA ILE A 129 -4.48 0.70 -10.80
C ILE A 129 -5.20 1.41 -9.66
N SER A 130 -4.48 1.88 -8.64
CA SER A 130 -5.06 2.64 -7.54
C SER A 130 -5.72 3.95 -8.02
N ILE A 131 -5.08 4.67 -8.94
CA ILE A 131 -5.64 5.88 -9.55
C ILE A 131 -6.87 5.54 -10.41
N LEU A 132 -6.79 4.49 -11.21
CA LEU A 132 -7.91 4.01 -12.03
C LEU A 132 -9.11 3.65 -11.16
N LEU A 133 -8.93 2.87 -10.10
CA LEU A 133 -9.99 2.52 -9.16
C LEU A 133 -10.57 3.75 -8.46
N GLY A 134 -9.74 4.71 -8.07
CA GLY A 134 -10.18 5.98 -7.51
C GLY A 134 -11.07 6.78 -8.46
N THR A 135 -10.66 6.87 -9.72
CA THR A 135 -11.40 7.66 -10.72
C THR A 135 -12.65 6.96 -11.24
N VAL A 136 -12.58 5.65 -11.51
CA VAL A 136 -13.68 4.89 -12.12
C VAL A 136 -14.70 4.47 -11.05
N VAL A 137 -14.25 3.84 -9.96
CA VAL A 137 -15.15 3.27 -8.94
C VAL A 137 -15.64 4.35 -7.97
N LEU A 138 -14.71 5.16 -7.43
CA LEU A 138 -15.05 6.21 -6.46
C LEU A 138 -15.46 7.52 -7.12
N LYS A 139 -15.39 7.60 -8.46
CA LYS A 139 -15.71 8.81 -9.25
C LYS A 139 -14.91 10.03 -8.78
N GLU A 140 -13.68 9.82 -8.32
CA GLU A 140 -12.77 10.88 -7.92
C GLU A 140 -12.38 11.70 -9.14
N LYS A 141 -12.43 13.04 -9.01
CA LYS A 141 -12.18 13.95 -10.12
C LYS A 141 -10.72 14.39 -10.12
N LEU A 142 -10.05 14.16 -11.23
CA LEU A 142 -8.72 14.67 -11.51
C LEU A 142 -8.82 16.00 -12.28
N ASN A 143 -7.87 16.89 -12.06
CA ASN A 143 -7.71 18.07 -12.92
C ASN A 143 -6.88 17.71 -14.16
N PHE A 144 -6.80 18.61 -15.14
CA PHE A 144 -6.08 18.38 -16.39
C PHE A 144 -4.62 17.93 -16.17
N TRP A 145 -3.89 18.63 -15.29
CA TRP A 145 -2.48 18.33 -15.02
C TRP A 145 -2.27 17.00 -14.29
N GLN A 146 -3.26 16.59 -13.50
CA GLN A 146 -3.25 15.26 -12.89
C GLN A 146 -3.46 14.15 -13.94
N TYR A 147 -4.32 14.37 -14.97
CA TYR A 147 -4.42 13.44 -16.10
C TYR A 147 -3.12 13.38 -16.91
N VAL A 148 -2.46 14.52 -17.13
CA VAL A 148 -1.12 14.57 -17.78
C VAL A 148 -0.12 13.74 -16.97
N ALA A 149 -0.10 13.90 -15.65
CA ALA A 149 0.78 13.11 -14.77
C ALA A 149 0.49 11.60 -14.86
N VAL A 150 -0.79 11.19 -14.87
CA VAL A 150 -1.18 9.78 -15.07
C VAL A 150 -0.68 9.25 -16.42
N GLY A 151 -0.84 10.04 -17.48
CA GLY A 151 -0.34 9.68 -18.82
C GLY A 151 1.17 9.47 -18.84
N LEU A 152 1.93 10.40 -18.24
CA LEU A 152 3.40 10.28 -18.12
C LEU A 152 3.84 9.05 -17.33
N ALA A 153 3.18 8.78 -16.18
CA ALA A 153 3.44 7.58 -15.39
C ALA A 153 3.11 6.31 -16.20
N GLY A 154 1.98 6.33 -16.95
CA GLY A 154 1.59 5.24 -17.84
C GLY A 154 2.63 4.98 -18.94
N ILE A 155 3.21 6.02 -19.54
CA ILE A 155 4.31 5.87 -20.51
C ILE A 155 5.50 5.18 -19.85
N GLY A 156 5.91 5.59 -18.64
CA GLY A 156 6.99 4.94 -17.90
C GLY A 156 6.74 3.45 -17.67
N VAL A 157 5.52 3.08 -17.27
CA VAL A 157 5.12 1.68 -17.09
C VAL A 157 5.11 0.92 -18.42
N ILE A 158 4.61 1.51 -19.50
CA ILE A 158 4.61 0.88 -20.83
C ILE A 158 6.04 0.59 -21.31
N ILE A 159 6.99 1.52 -21.11
CA ILE A 159 8.41 1.31 -21.46
C ILE A 159 8.96 0.05 -20.76
N LEU A 160 8.67 -0.12 -19.47
CA LEU A 160 9.09 -1.31 -18.70
C LEU A 160 8.39 -2.57 -19.20
N THR A 161 7.07 -2.50 -19.45
CA THR A 161 6.26 -3.66 -19.87
C THR A 161 6.64 -4.17 -21.24
N VAL A 162 6.85 -3.26 -22.22
CA VAL A 162 7.26 -3.64 -23.58
C VAL A 162 8.62 -4.32 -23.58
N ARG A 163 9.54 -3.87 -22.74
CA ARG A 163 10.85 -4.50 -22.59
C ARG A 163 10.75 -5.91 -21.99
N PHE A 164 9.71 -6.19 -21.23
CA PHE A 164 9.48 -7.51 -20.63
C PHE A 164 9.09 -8.58 -21.66
N GLY A 165 8.40 -8.21 -22.74
CA GLY A 165 8.15 -9.06 -23.91
C GLY A 165 7.01 -10.09 -23.80
N SER A 166 6.34 -10.19 -22.63
CA SER A 166 5.18 -11.08 -22.42
C SER A 166 4.12 -10.42 -21.54
N ILE A 167 2.92 -11.01 -21.45
CA ILE A 167 1.87 -10.49 -20.55
C ILE A 167 2.29 -10.75 -19.11
N PRO A 168 2.55 -9.70 -18.32
CA PRO A 168 3.07 -9.84 -16.97
C PRO A 168 1.94 -10.17 -15.97
N TRP A 169 1.43 -11.41 -16.00
CA TRP A 169 0.28 -11.81 -15.17
C TRP A 169 0.53 -11.67 -13.67
N VAL A 170 1.77 -11.95 -13.21
CA VAL A 170 2.19 -11.74 -11.81
C VAL A 170 2.08 -10.27 -11.45
N SER A 171 2.62 -9.38 -12.30
CA SER A 171 2.56 -7.93 -12.11
C SER A 171 1.13 -7.42 -12.00
N LEU A 172 0.26 -7.88 -12.90
CA LEU A 172 -1.16 -7.51 -12.89
C LEU A 172 -1.86 -8.03 -11.64
N SER A 173 -1.63 -9.30 -11.27
CA SER A 173 -2.22 -9.89 -10.07
C SER A 173 -1.82 -9.11 -8.81
N LEU A 174 -0.54 -8.74 -8.68
CA LEU A 174 -0.04 -7.94 -7.56
C LEU A 174 -0.65 -6.53 -7.56
N ALA A 175 -0.70 -5.87 -8.73
CA ALA A 175 -1.23 -4.52 -8.84
C ALA A 175 -2.74 -4.47 -8.55
N PHE A 176 -3.53 -5.40 -9.10
CA PHE A 176 -4.97 -5.44 -8.87
C PHE A 176 -5.32 -5.83 -7.45
N SER A 177 -4.69 -6.86 -6.87
CA SER A 177 -4.97 -7.29 -5.51
C SER A 177 -4.68 -6.19 -4.48
N PHE A 178 -3.55 -5.48 -4.61
CA PHE A 178 -3.23 -4.39 -3.71
C PHE A 178 -4.08 -3.14 -3.98
N GLY A 179 -4.37 -2.82 -5.23
CA GLY A 179 -5.27 -1.71 -5.60
C GLY A 179 -6.68 -1.92 -5.04
N LEU A 180 -7.22 -3.13 -5.16
CA LEU A 180 -8.51 -3.52 -4.60
C LEU A 180 -8.49 -3.53 -3.07
N TYR A 181 -7.39 -3.96 -2.45
CA TYR A 181 -7.19 -3.83 -1.01
C TYR A 181 -7.28 -2.36 -0.56
N GLY A 182 -6.58 -1.45 -1.25
CA GLY A 182 -6.65 -0.01 -0.99
C GLY A 182 -8.05 0.57 -1.15
N LEU A 183 -8.77 0.15 -2.21
CA LEU A 183 -10.17 0.51 -2.42
C LEU A 183 -11.06 0.01 -1.28
N THR A 184 -10.89 -1.24 -0.85
CA THR A 184 -11.65 -1.82 0.26
C THR A 184 -11.40 -1.05 1.56
N LYS A 185 -10.14 -0.70 1.85
CA LYS A 185 -9.78 0.14 3.02
C LYS A 185 -10.45 1.52 2.97
N LYS A 186 -10.54 2.10 1.77
CA LYS A 186 -11.20 3.39 1.55
C LYS A 186 -12.70 3.32 1.79
N LEU A 187 -13.35 2.26 1.30
CA LEU A 187 -14.80 2.07 1.41
C LEU A 187 -15.25 1.66 2.81
N LEU A 188 -14.44 0.87 3.52
CA LEU A 188 -14.76 0.38 4.84
C LEU A 188 -14.95 1.49 5.87
N ASN A 189 -14.23 2.61 5.75
CA ASN A 189 -14.24 3.71 6.72
C ASN A 189 -14.29 3.23 8.18
N TYR A 190 -13.54 2.15 8.48
CA TYR A 190 -13.51 1.46 9.76
C TYR A 190 -12.21 1.78 10.48
N ASP A 191 -12.22 1.75 11.81
CA ASP A 191 -11.01 2.06 12.59
C ASP A 191 -9.82 1.21 12.14
N ALA A 192 -8.71 1.88 11.79
CA ALA A 192 -7.54 1.23 11.20
C ALA A 192 -6.89 0.22 12.15
N THR A 193 -6.88 0.50 13.48
CA THR A 193 -6.27 -0.40 14.47
C THR A 193 -7.09 -1.68 14.61
N ILE A 194 -8.40 -1.53 14.82
CA ILE A 194 -9.31 -2.67 15.02
C ILE A 194 -9.43 -3.46 13.71
N GLY A 195 -9.56 -2.77 12.58
CA GLY A 195 -9.67 -3.41 11.26
C GLY A 195 -8.43 -4.24 10.91
N LEU A 196 -7.23 -3.69 11.11
CA LEU A 196 -5.98 -4.43 10.84
C LEU A 196 -5.81 -5.62 11.79
N THR A 197 -6.18 -5.47 13.07
CA THR A 197 -6.17 -6.59 14.01
C THR A 197 -7.10 -7.72 13.57
N MET A 198 -8.32 -7.39 13.10
CA MET A 198 -9.26 -8.40 12.59
C MET A 198 -8.75 -9.07 11.32
N GLU A 199 -8.17 -8.31 10.40
CA GLU A 199 -7.60 -8.85 9.16
C GLU A 199 -6.44 -9.83 9.44
N THR A 200 -5.50 -9.44 10.30
CA THR A 200 -4.39 -10.33 10.69
C THR A 200 -4.89 -11.55 11.45
N MET A 201 -5.88 -11.39 12.33
CA MET A 201 -6.51 -12.49 13.08
C MET A 201 -7.11 -13.55 12.13
N LEU A 202 -7.77 -13.14 11.06
CA LEU A 202 -8.40 -14.06 10.11
C LEU A 202 -7.40 -14.96 9.38
N VAL A 203 -6.18 -14.48 9.16
CA VAL A 203 -5.14 -15.20 8.40
C VAL A 203 -4.17 -15.94 9.33
N THR A 204 -4.02 -15.49 10.57
CA THR A 204 -3.08 -16.08 11.55
C THR A 204 -3.25 -17.59 11.76
N PRO A 205 -4.46 -18.19 11.83
CA PRO A 205 -4.59 -19.63 11.99
C PRO A 205 -3.89 -20.43 10.87
N PHE A 206 -4.00 -19.97 9.62
CA PHE A 206 -3.34 -20.62 8.48
C PHE A 206 -1.82 -20.52 8.56
N ALA A 207 -1.32 -19.35 8.97
CA ALA A 207 0.11 -19.13 9.17
C ALA A 207 0.66 -20.01 10.32
N ILE A 208 -0.08 -20.15 11.43
CA ILE A 208 0.32 -21.03 12.55
C ILE A 208 0.34 -22.49 12.10
N ILE A 209 -0.69 -22.96 11.39
CA ILE A 209 -0.73 -24.34 10.85
C ILE A 209 0.50 -24.59 9.97
N TYR A 210 0.82 -23.67 9.06
CA TYR A 210 2.00 -23.76 8.21
C TYR A 210 3.30 -23.88 9.04
N LEU A 211 3.52 -23.00 10.01
CA LEU A 211 4.72 -23.01 10.87
C LEU A 211 4.83 -24.28 11.70
N VAL A 212 3.72 -24.78 12.23
CA VAL A 212 3.69 -26.03 13.00
C VAL A 212 4.05 -27.23 12.09
N MET A 213 3.49 -27.28 10.89
CA MET A 213 3.81 -28.34 9.92
C MET A 213 5.28 -28.31 9.50
N THR A 214 5.81 -27.12 9.17
CA THR A 214 7.21 -26.95 8.77
C THR A 214 8.16 -27.33 9.92
N GLY A 215 7.86 -26.91 11.14
CA GLY A 215 8.62 -27.27 12.33
C GLY A 215 8.58 -28.78 12.66
N ALA A 216 7.40 -29.41 12.53
CA ALA A 216 7.23 -30.84 12.75
C ALA A 216 8.04 -31.70 11.77
N HIS A 217 8.26 -31.24 10.54
CA HIS A 217 9.11 -31.90 9.56
C HIS A 217 10.61 -31.58 9.70
N GLY A 218 11.00 -30.77 10.70
CA GLY A 218 12.40 -30.42 10.95
C GLY A 218 12.97 -29.34 10.01
N PHE A 219 12.12 -28.67 9.23
CA PHE A 219 12.53 -27.64 8.28
C PHE A 219 12.38 -26.19 8.83
N GLY A 220 11.90 -26.03 10.07
CA GLY A 220 11.67 -24.72 10.67
C GLY A 220 12.97 -23.97 10.98
N SER A 221 13.06 -22.73 10.56
CA SER A 221 14.21 -21.84 10.78
C SER A 221 14.15 -21.12 12.14
N PHE A 222 12.98 -21.03 12.75
CA PHE A 222 12.78 -20.32 14.01
C PHE A 222 13.48 -21.03 15.18
N GLY A 223 14.45 -20.32 15.79
CA GLY A 223 15.27 -20.88 16.87
C GLY A 223 16.37 -21.85 16.44
N SER A 224 16.46 -22.21 15.15
CA SER A 224 17.40 -23.20 14.63
C SER A 224 18.61 -22.60 13.91
N ILE A 225 18.45 -21.47 13.18
CA ILE A 225 19.54 -20.85 12.42
C ILE A 225 20.41 -19.98 13.36
N SER A 226 19.84 -18.91 13.90
CA SER A 226 20.53 -18.01 14.83
C SER A 226 19.55 -17.24 15.72
N MET A 227 20.04 -16.71 16.84
CA MET A 227 19.26 -15.81 17.68
C MET A 227 18.91 -14.51 16.93
N SER A 228 19.81 -14.02 16.08
CA SER A 228 19.58 -12.83 15.26
C SER A 228 18.42 -13.06 14.28
N SER A 229 18.44 -14.16 13.51
CA SER A 229 17.36 -14.51 12.55
C SER A 229 16.03 -14.69 13.29
N THR A 230 16.03 -15.30 14.48
CA THR A 230 14.83 -15.46 15.31
C THR A 230 14.25 -14.11 15.74
N LEU A 231 15.09 -13.17 16.22
CA LEU A 231 14.64 -11.83 16.61
C LEU A 231 14.13 -11.02 15.40
N LEU A 232 14.76 -11.17 14.25
CA LEU A 232 14.32 -10.55 13.01
C LEU A 232 12.98 -11.15 12.55
N LEU A 233 12.75 -12.45 12.68
CA LEU A 233 11.44 -13.05 12.38
C LEU A 233 10.33 -12.50 13.30
N ILE A 234 10.61 -12.29 14.59
CA ILE A 234 9.69 -11.62 15.52
C ILE A 234 9.45 -10.17 15.07
N GLY A 235 10.52 -9.44 14.77
CA GLY A 235 10.46 -8.05 14.29
C GLY A 235 9.72 -7.90 12.95
N ALA A 236 9.65 -8.95 12.13
CA ALA A 236 8.93 -8.97 10.86
C ALA A 236 7.45 -8.60 11.03
N GLY A 237 6.85 -8.89 12.17
CA GLY A 237 5.49 -8.45 12.50
C GLY A 237 5.35 -6.94 12.57
N ILE A 238 6.28 -6.27 13.23
CA ILE A 238 6.28 -4.80 13.39
C ILE A 238 6.45 -4.12 12.03
N VAL A 239 7.48 -4.53 11.27
CA VAL A 239 7.79 -3.93 9.96
C VAL A 239 6.72 -4.24 8.92
N THR A 240 5.85 -5.22 9.17
CA THR A 240 4.67 -5.52 8.35
C THR A 240 3.45 -4.71 8.80
N ALA A 241 3.11 -4.74 10.09
CA ALA A 241 1.89 -4.13 10.60
C ALA A 241 1.94 -2.60 10.61
N LEU A 242 3.10 -2.01 10.91
CA LEU A 242 3.23 -0.55 11.04
C LEU A 242 2.97 0.18 9.71
N PRO A 243 3.59 -0.19 8.56
CA PRO A 243 3.25 0.43 7.28
C PRO A 243 1.79 0.20 6.87
N LEU A 244 1.23 -1.01 7.09
CA LEU A 244 -0.17 -1.29 6.79
C LEU A 244 -1.14 -0.42 7.62
N PHE A 245 -0.81 -0.18 8.88
CA PHE A 245 -1.57 0.71 9.74
C PHE A 245 -1.55 2.16 9.25
N TYR A 246 -0.35 2.66 8.89
CA TYR A 246 -0.19 3.99 8.30
C TYR A 246 -0.91 4.10 6.97
N PHE A 247 -0.79 3.10 6.10
CA PHE A 247 -1.51 3.01 4.83
C PHE A 247 -3.03 3.07 5.04
N ALA A 248 -3.58 2.25 5.95
CA ALA A 248 -5.02 2.22 6.22
C ALA A 248 -5.53 3.59 6.71
N LYS A 249 -4.80 4.27 7.60
CA LYS A 249 -5.12 5.64 8.03
C LYS A 249 -5.03 6.64 6.87
N GLY A 250 -3.99 6.55 6.06
CA GLY A 250 -3.80 7.42 4.90
C GLY A 250 -4.92 7.26 3.88
N ALA A 251 -5.22 6.03 3.47
CA ALA A 251 -6.24 5.72 2.48
C ALA A 251 -7.65 6.22 2.88
N GLN A 252 -7.96 6.26 4.17
CA GLN A 252 -9.23 6.79 4.67
C GLN A 252 -9.32 8.33 4.58
N LEU A 253 -8.19 9.02 4.73
CA LEU A 253 -8.15 10.49 4.86
C LEU A 253 -7.94 11.23 3.55
N ILE A 254 -7.37 10.57 2.53
CA ILE A 254 -7.10 11.18 1.22
C ILE A 254 -7.79 10.42 0.09
N PRO A 255 -8.01 11.05 -1.08
CA PRO A 255 -8.51 10.36 -2.28
C PRO A 255 -7.60 9.21 -2.72
N LEU A 256 -8.18 8.14 -3.29
CA LEU A 256 -7.44 6.95 -3.71
C LEU A 256 -6.44 7.26 -4.84
N TYR A 257 -6.77 8.19 -5.75
CA TYR A 257 -5.81 8.66 -6.75
C TYR A 257 -4.55 9.28 -6.13
N MET A 258 -4.70 9.97 -5.00
CA MET A 258 -3.56 10.57 -4.30
C MET A 258 -2.73 9.50 -3.59
N VAL A 259 -3.39 8.49 -3.01
CA VAL A 259 -2.72 7.29 -2.48
C VAL A 259 -1.89 6.65 -3.58
N GLY A 260 -2.47 6.44 -4.79
CA GLY A 260 -1.77 5.89 -5.94
C GLY A 260 -0.50 6.66 -6.32
N PHE A 261 -0.54 8.00 -6.37
CA PHE A 261 0.68 8.76 -6.64
C PHE A 261 1.74 8.63 -5.54
N LEU A 262 1.35 8.61 -4.26
CA LEU A 262 2.28 8.42 -3.15
C LEU A 262 2.92 7.02 -3.14
N GLN A 263 2.29 6.02 -3.76
CA GLN A 263 2.85 4.66 -3.89
C GLN A 263 4.20 4.65 -4.61
N TYR A 264 4.45 5.56 -5.56
CA TYR A 264 5.74 5.63 -6.26
C TYR A 264 6.94 5.96 -5.35
N ILE A 265 6.71 6.42 -4.12
CA ILE A 265 7.77 6.64 -3.12
C ILE A 265 8.51 5.33 -2.83
N ALA A 266 7.79 4.23 -2.61
CA ALA A 266 8.39 2.95 -2.26
C ALA A 266 9.32 2.41 -3.36
N PRO A 267 8.88 2.21 -4.62
CA PRO A 267 9.78 1.73 -5.68
C PRO A 267 10.91 2.71 -6.00
N THR A 268 10.73 4.02 -5.80
CA THR A 268 11.81 5.00 -5.97
C THR A 268 12.91 4.79 -4.92
N ILE A 269 12.54 4.63 -3.65
CA ILE A 269 13.51 4.35 -2.57
C ILE A 269 14.17 2.99 -2.81
N SER A 270 13.38 1.94 -3.13
CA SER A 270 13.91 0.61 -3.42
C SER A 270 14.89 0.61 -4.59
N LEU A 271 14.64 1.41 -5.64
CA LEU A 271 15.59 1.58 -6.74
C LEU A 271 16.91 2.20 -6.27
N ILE A 272 16.82 3.28 -5.47
CA ILE A 272 18.03 3.94 -4.93
C ILE A 272 18.84 2.93 -4.10
N LEU A 273 18.17 2.14 -3.27
CA LEU A 273 18.84 1.08 -2.50
C LEU A 273 19.42 -0.01 -3.40
N GLY A 274 18.68 -0.48 -4.41
CA GLY A 274 19.14 -1.47 -5.38
C GLY A 274 20.44 -1.05 -6.04
N VAL A 275 20.48 0.16 -6.58
CA VAL A 275 21.64 0.67 -7.32
C VAL A 275 22.80 1.00 -6.38
N PHE A 276 22.58 1.78 -5.31
CA PHE A 276 23.67 2.34 -4.50
C PHE A 276 24.07 1.47 -3.30
N VAL A 277 23.18 0.62 -2.80
CA VAL A 277 23.45 -0.23 -1.64
C VAL A 277 23.70 -1.68 -2.05
N PHE A 278 22.90 -2.20 -2.99
CA PHE A 278 23.00 -3.60 -3.41
C PHE A 278 23.81 -3.79 -4.70
N GLY A 279 24.24 -2.70 -5.36
CA GLY A 279 25.07 -2.78 -6.56
C GLY A 279 24.36 -3.33 -7.80
N GLU A 280 23.02 -3.24 -7.86
CA GLU A 280 22.24 -3.74 -8.99
C GLU A 280 22.49 -2.92 -10.27
N HIS A 281 22.49 -3.61 -11.42
CA HIS A 281 22.71 -2.96 -12.71
C HIS A 281 21.52 -2.10 -13.12
N PHE A 282 21.75 -0.79 -13.23
CA PHE A 282 20.75 0.19 -13.67
C PHE A 282 20.87 0.39 -15.19
N THR A 283 19.87 -0.07 -15.94
CA THR A 283 19.86 0.01 -17.39
C THR A 283 19.26 1.33 -17.90
N SER A 284 19.57 1.69 -19.16
CA SER A 284 18.97 2.87 -19.81
C SER A 284 17.45 2.79 -19.87
N THR A 285 16.86 1.59 -19.96
CA THR A 285 15.41 1.39 -19.91
C THR A 285 14.84 1.79 -18.57
N HIS A 286 15.48 1.39 -17.47
CA HIS A 286 15.09 1.81 -16.12
C HIS A 286 15.16 3.33 -15.99
N MET A 287 16.26 3.95 -16.46
CA MET A 287 16.45 5.40 -16.41
C MET A 287 15.33 6.16 -17.12
N MET A 288 14.96 5.74 -18.34
CA MET A 288 13.89 6.38 -19.13
C MET A 288 12.52 6.25 -18.43
N ALA A 289 12.20 5.05 -17.95
CA ALA A 289 10.93 4.80 -17.28
C ALA A 289 10.81 5.59 -15.97
N PHE A 290 11.86 5.58 -15.14
CA PHE A 290 11.89 6.36 -13.90
C PHE A 290 11.85 7.86 -14.13
N PHE A 291 12.53 8.36 -15.17
CA PHE A 291 12.43 9.76 -15.55
C PHE A 291 10.99 10.17 -15.85
N CYS A 292 10.24 9.38 -16.62
CA CYS A 292 8.81 9.62 -16.86
C CYS A 292 8.00 9.63 -15.58
N ILE A 293 8.24 8.67 -14.67
CA ILE A 293 7.55 8.56 -13.40
C ILE A 293 7.87 9.77 -12.49
N TRP A 294 9.12 10.18 -12.38
CA TRP A 294 9.51 11.31 -11.56
C TRP A 294 8.96 12.64 -12.11
N VAL A 295 8.97 12.83 -13.41
CA VAL A 295 8.30 13.97 -14.04
C VAL A 295 6.81 13.94 -13.76
N ALA A 296 6.17 12.77 -13.83
CA ALA A 296 4.77 12.61 -13.47
C ALA A 296 4.49 13.01 -12.00
N LEU A 297 5.33 12.55 -11.06
CA LEU A 297 5.23 12.92 -9.64
C LEU A 297 5.39 14.42 -9.41
N PHE A 298 6.35 15.04 -10.10
CA PHE A 298 6.56 16.48 -10.04
C PHE A 298 5.33 17.24 -10.55
N VAL A 299 4.86 16.91 -11.76
CA VAL A 299 3.64 17.53 -12.35
C VAL A 299 2.43 17.35 -11.44
N PHE A 300 2.24 16.14 -10.88
CA PHE A 300 1.14 15.87 -9.95
C PHE A 300 1.23 16.72 -8.68
N SER A 301 2.42 16.85 -8.11
CA SER A 301 2.65 17.61 -6.87
C SER A 301 2.28 19.08 -7.02
N ILE A 302 2.58 19.66 -8.18
CA ILE A 302 2.28 21.07 -8.48
C ILE A 302 0.92 21.27 -9.16
N ALA A 303 0.21 20.21 -9.56
CA ALA A 303 -1.03 20.27 -10.35
C ALA A 303 -2.16 21.10 -9.70
N LYS A 304 -2.16 21.23 -8.37
CA LYS A 304 -3.14 22.05 -7.62
C LYS A 304 -2.66 23.46 -7.30
N THR A 305 -1.46 23.84 -7.72
CA THR A 305 -0.96 25.21 -7.53
C THR A 305 -1.78 26.22 -8.36
N LYS A 306 -1.95 27.44 -7.85
CA LYS A 306 -2.69 28.49 -8.55
C LYS A 306 -2.17 28.71 -9.98
N PHE A 307 -0.85 28.60 -10.17
CA PHE A 307 -0.19 28.75 -11.46
C PHE A 307 -0.69 27.76 -12.51
N LEU A 308 -0.72 26.44 -12.19
CA LEU A 308 -1.17 25.42 -13.13
C LEU A 308 -2.69 25.37 -13.28
N VAL A 309 -3.44 25.64 -12.21
CA VAL A 309 -4.90 25.70 -12.28
C VAL A 309 -5.38 26.80 -13.23
N GLN A 310 -4.68 27.95 -13.27
CA GLN A 310 -4.99 29.04 -14.21
C GLN A 310 -4.70 28.70 -15.66
N LYS A 311 -3.70 27.85 -15.92
CA LYS A 311 -3.27 27.39 -17.27
C LYS A 311 -4.04 26.18 -17.80
N GLN A 312 -5.11 25.75 -17.13
CA GLN A 312 -5.95 24.66 -17.64
C GLN A 312 -6.74 25.08 -18.88
N PRO A 313 -6.93 24.15 -19.86
CA PRO A 313 -7.75 24.42 -21.03
C PRO A 313 -9.17 24.83 -20.66
N LYS A 314 -9.74 25.84 -21.40
CA LYS A 314 -11.04 26.46 -21.09
C LYS A 314 -12.22 25.48 -21.07
N PHE A 315 -12.18 24.41 -21.88
CA PHE A 315 -13.25 23.40 -21.93
C PHE A 315 -13.38 22.56 -20.64
N ILE A 316 -12.34 22.51 -19.82
CA ILE A 316 -12.39 21.84 -18.49
C ILE A 316 -12.83 22.83 -17.40
N LYS A 317 -12.51 24.13 -17.54
CA LYS A 317 -12.96 25.17 -16.60
C LYS A 317 -14.49 25.27 -16.48
N ASN A 318 -15.20 25.10 -17.60
CA ASN A 318 -16.68 25.21 -17.63
C ASN A 318 -17.40 24.02 -16.97
N LYS A 319 -16.77 22.84 -16.88
CA LYS A 319 -17.37 21.67 -16.20
C LYS A 319 -17.26 21.75 -14.67
N SER A 320 -16.24 22.41 -14.15
CA SER A 320 -16.06 22.58 -12.70
C SER A 320 -16.92 23.71 -12.11
N ALA A 321 -17.27 24.72 -12.90
CA ALA A 321 -18.13 25.86 -12.48
C ALA A 321 -19.63 25.51 -12.45
N LYS A 322 -20.07 24.42 -13.10
CA LYS A 322 -21.48 23.97 -13.11
C LYS A 322 -21.84 23.00 -11.96
N VAL A 323 -20.89 22.69 -11.05
CA VAL A 323 -21.07 21.70 -9.99
C VAL A 323 -20.66 22.27 -8.60
N SER A 324 -20.49 23.60 -8.51
CA SER A 324 -20.26 24.33 -7.24
C SER A 324 -21.53 24.97 -6.70
#